data_aa1d11a203f5caef7c9897e0be947cc1
#
_entry.id   aa1d11a203f5caef7c9897e0be947cc1
#
_cell.length_a   1.000
_cell.length_b   1.000
_cell.length_c   1.000
_cell.angle_alpha   90.00
_cell.angle_beta   90.00
_cell.angle_gamma   90.00
#
_symmetry.space_group_name_H-M   'P 1'
#
loop_
_entity.id
_entity.type
_entity.pdbx_description
1 polymer ?
#
loop_
_entity_poly.entity_id
_entity_poly.type
_entity_poly.pdbx_seq_one_letter_code
_entity_poly.pdbx_strand_id
1 'polypeptide(L)'
;MSASYRIGTALLLACLFAAVFVAAPARAQNIPPSAEPGQIQRQLQSPRLPKSLIKPVLPKPKDQTIPTEKAKKLKFRLHKIKISGGTVFKAEDLLPLYKHRLGRVVSLFNIYELAAAITAKYRNAGYILSKAILPPQEIKGGHVRLQII
;
A
#
# COMPACT_ATOMS: atom_id res chain seq x y z
N MET A 1 -35.29 90.26 -23.01
CA MET A 1 -33.84 90.20 -22.79
C MET A 1 -33.60 89.40 -21.50
N SER A 2 -33.57 88.05 -21.54
CA SER A 2 -33.08 87.22 -20.38
C SER A 2 -32.99 85.72 -20.65
N ALA A 3 -32.83 85.25 -21.92
CA ALA A 3 -32.72 83.81 -22.23
C ALA A 3 -31.29 83.37 -22.40
N SER A 4 -30.31 84.25 -22.57
CA SER A 4 -28.92 83.85 -22.88
C SER A 4 -28.04 83.55 -21.65
N TYR A 5 -28.46 83.90 -20.47
CA TYR A 5 -27.63 83.72 -19.26
C TYR A 5 -27.80 82.37 -18.60
N ARG A 6 -28.90 81.66 -18.87
CA ARG A 6 -29.21 80.39 -18.27
C ARG A 6 -28.44 79.23 -18.88
N ILE A 7 -27.96 79.35 -20.13
CA ILE A 7 -27.23 78.31 -20.82
C ILE A 7 -25.75 78.22 -20.37
N GLY A 8 -25.17 79.41 -20.06
CA GLY A 8 -23.77 79.50 -19.65
C GLY A 8 -23.48 78.86 -18.28
N THR A 9 -24.40 78.98 -17.35
CA THR A 9 -24.25 78.44 -16.00
C THR A 9 -24.45 76.93 -15.94
N ALA A 10 -25.28 76.37 -16.83
CA ALA A 10 -25.48 74.96 -16.93
C ALA A 10 -24.25 74.23 -17.53
N LEU A 11 -23.58 74.87 -18.48
CA LEU A 11 -22.38 74.32 -19.13
C LEU A 11 -21.16 74.37 -18.20
N LEU A 12 -21.03 75.42 -17.36
CA LEU A 12 -19.96 75.46 -16.34
C LEU A 12 -20.12 74.49 -15.23
N LEU A 13 -21.36 74.24 -14.82
CA LEU A 13 -21.63 73.17 -13.81
C LEU A 13 -21.36 71.73 -14.36
N ALA A 14 -21.61 71.49 -15.64
CA ALA A 14 -21.31 70.23 -16.30
C ALA A 14 -19.79 69.95 -16.41
N CYS A 15 -19.00 71.04 -16.67
CA CYS A 15 -17.53 70.88 -16.71
C CYS A 15 -16.90 70.69 -15.33
N LEU A 16 -17.52 71.24 -14.25
CA LEU A 16 -17.00 71.02 -12.90
C LEU A 16 -17.25 69.63 -12.36
N PHE A 17 -18.27 68.90 -12.87
CA PHE A 17 -18.59 67.53 -12.46
C PHE A 17 -17.74 66.51 -13.19
N ALA A 18 -17.14 66.86 -14.34
CA ALA A 18 -16.29 65.95 -15.11
C ALA A 18 -14.84 65.81 -14.56
N ALA A 19 -14.43 66.73 -13.67
CA ALA A 19 -13.05 66.77 -13.16
C ALA A 19 -12.81 66.03 -11.86
N VAL A 20 -13.83 65.39 -11.30
CA VAL A 20 -13.72 64.63 -10.04
C VAL A 20 -13.68 63.05 -10.30
N PHE A 21 -13.34 62.68 -11.54
CA PHE A 21 -12.96 61.25 -11.77
C PHE A 21 -11.48 61.09 -11.37
N VAL A 22 -11.24 61.26 -10.08
CA VAL A 22 -9.94 61.04 -9.47
C VAL A 22 -9.60 59.56 -9.66
N ALA A 23 -8.51 59.33 -10.35
CA ALA A 23 -7.86 58.06 -10.48
C ALA A 23 -7.85 57.36 -9.12
N ALA A 24 -8.63 56.31 -9.00
CA ALA A 24 -8.49 55.37 -7.90
C ALA A 24 -7.05 54.82 -7.95
N PRO A 25 -6.25 54.97 -6.88
CA PRO A 25 -4.95 54.34 -6.86
C PRO A 25 -5.16 52.85 -7.10
N ALA A 26 -4.55 52.34 -8.15
CA ALA A 26 -4.46 50.90 -8.35
C ALA A 26 -3.81 50.32 -7.07
N ARG A 27 -4.63 49.77 -6.18
CA ARG A 27 -4.11 49.00 -5.08
C ARG A 27 -3.44 47.79 -5.72
N ALA A 28 -2.11 47.82 -5.77
CA ALA A 28 -1.34 46.66 -6.03
C ALA A 28 -1.87 45.59 -5.08
N GLN A 29 -2.49 44.58 -5.64
CA GLN A 29 -2.89 43.38 -4.88
C GLN A 29 -1.62 42.83 -4.30
N ASN A 30 -1.49 42.94 -2.99
CA ASN A 30 -0.39 42.34 -2.26
C ASN A 30 -0.58 40.83 -2.39
N ILE A 31 0.08 40.21 -3.38
CA ILE A 31 0.05 38.76 -3.58
C ILE A 31 0.66 38.16 -2.33
N PRO A 32 -0.08 37.35 -1.58
CA PRO A 32 0.50 36.73 -0.38
C PRO A 32 1.75 35.96 -0.77
N PRO A 33 2.82 36.00 0.03
CA PRO A 33 4.10 35.38 -0.30
C PRO A 33 4.00 33.84 -0.56
N SER A 34 2.89 33.26 -0.16
CA SER A 34 2.58 31.87 -0.47
C SER A 34 2.24 31.59 -1.94
N ALA A 35 2.01 32.61 -2.76
CA ALA A 35 1.67 32.47 -4.17
C ALA A 35 2.88 32.58 -5.10
N GLU A 36 4.07 32.80 -4.58
CA GLU A 36 5.27 32.83 -5.41
C GLU A 36 5.61 31.44 -5.94
N PRO A 37 5.84 31.28 -7.26
CA PRO A 37 6.15 29.97 -7.86
C PRO A 37 7.33 29.25 -7.21
N GLY A 38 8.28 30.00 -6.67
CA GLY A 38 9.43 29.44 -5.98
C GLY A 38 9.14 28.82 -4.61
N GLN A 39 8.04 29.20 -3.97
CA GLN A 39 7.65 28.62 -2.67
C GLN A 39 6.88 27.31 -2.86
N ILE A 40 6.08 27.20 -3.91
CA ILE A 40 5.40 25.97 -4.28
C ILE A 40 6.42 24.86 -4.58
N GLN A 41 7.50 25.22 -5.29
CA GLN A 41 8.59 24.27 -5.55
C GLN A 41 9.33 23.82 -4.28
N ARG A 42 9.45 24.69 -3.27
CA ARG A 42 10.05 24.33 -1.98
C ARG A 42 9.13 23.46 -1.13
N GLN A 43 7.80 23.62 -1.24
CA GLN A 43 6.84 22.74 -0.57
C GLN A 43 6.74 21.38 -1.23
N LEU A 44 6.99 21.29 -2.54
CA LEU A 44 7.05 20.02 -3.27
C LEU A 44 8.41 19.31 -3.14
N GLN A 45 9.43 20.01 -2.67
CA GLN A 45 10.63 19.32 -2.21
C GLN A 45 10.23 18.53 -0.97
N SER A 46 10.00 17.25 -1.18
CA SER A 46 9.78 16.30 -0.09
C SER A 46 10.70 16.66 1.06
N PRO A 47 10.21 16.80 2.30
CA PRO A 47 11.07 17.07 3.44
C PRO A 47 12.25 16.10 3.31
N ARG A 48 13.47 16.64 3.22
CA ARG A 48 14.65 15.78 3.33
C ARG A 48 14.53 15.17 4.70
N LEU A 49 13.92 13.98 4.74
CA LEU A 49 13.93 13.18 5.94
C LEU A 49 15.37 13.20 6.41
N PRO A 50 15.65 13.62 7.64
CA PRO A 50 16.98 13.50 8.18
C PRO A 50 17.38 12.08 7.84
N LYS A 51 18.57 11.87 7.26
CA LYS A 51 19.12 10.54 7.11
C LYS A 51 19.24 9.98 8.52
N SER A 52 18.11 9.54 9.03
CA SER A 52 18.05 8.78 10.24
C SER A 52 18.90 7.56 9.95
N LEU A 53 20.02 7.47 10.63
CA LEU A 53 20.88 6.30 10.66
C LEU A 53 20.17 5.08 11.25
N ILE A 54 18.93 5.25 11.63
CA ILE A 54 17.99 4.18 11.89
C ILE A 54 17.61 3.64 10.51
N LYS A 55 18.43 2.72 9.97
CA LYS A 55 17.96 1.78 8.99
C LYS A 55 16.65 1.26 9.59
N PRO A 56 15.46 1.42 8.93
CA PRO A 56 14.28 0.76 9.40
C PRO A 56 14.65 -0.72 9.41
N VAL A 57 14.95 -1.22 10.59
CA VAL A 57 14.97 -2.66 10.81
C VAL A 57 13.50 -3.02 10.69
N LEU A 58 13.04 -3.20 9.45
CA LEU A 58 11.84 -4.00 9.26
C LEU A 58 12.12 -5.25 10.08
N PRO A 59 11.31 -5.55 11.10
CA PRO A 59 11.41 -6.84 11.74
C PRO A 59 11.34 -7.82 10.58
N LYS A 60 12.49 -8.45 10.26
CA LYS A 60 12.48 -9.59 9.34
C LYS A 60 11.35 -10.46 9.89
N PRO A 61 10.32 -10.76 9.08
CA PRO A 61 9.38 -11.79 9.49
C PRO A 61 10.30 -12.88 10.01
N LYS A 62 10.15 -13.28 11.25
CA LYS A 62 10.83 -14.46 11.74
C LYS A 62 10.22 -15.58 10.88
N ASP A 63 10.75 -15.71 9.66
CA ASP A 63 10.57 -16.91 8.88
C ASP A 63 11.10 -17.99 9.79
N GLN A 64 10.18 -18.59 10.54
CA GLN A 64 10.47 -19.76 11.39
C GLN A 64 10.71 -20.96 10.48
N THR A 65 11.26 -20.67 9.31
CA THR A 65 11.70 -21.65 8.35
C THR A 65 12.97 -22.26 8.93
N ILE A 66 12.84 -23.45 9.45
CA ILE A 66 13.99 -24.24 9.88
C ILE A 66 14.97 -24.29 8.72
N PRO A 67 16.27 -24.03 8.92
CA PRO A 67 17.25 -24.12 7.86
C PRO A 67 17.10 -25.41 7.08
N THR A 68 17.15 -25.33 5.77
CA THR A 68 16.87 -26.46 4.84
C THR A 68 17.63 -27.74 5.22
N GLU A 69 18.88 -27.59 5.66
CA GLU A 69 19.69 -28.74 6.06
C GLU A 69 19.16 -29.44 7.33
N LYS A 70 18.68 -28.66 8.29
CA LYS A 70 18.02 -29.23 9.49
C LYS A 70 16.68 -29.88 9.13
N ALA A 71 15.92 -29.24 8.21
CA ALA A 71 14.63 -29.79 7.75
C ALA A 71 14.80 -31.12 7.00
N LYS A 72 15.88 -31.32 6.25
CA LYS A 72 16.19 -32.58 5.58
C LYS A 72 16.54 -33.72 6.57
N LYS A 73 17.20 -33.39 7.69
CA LYS A 73 17.60 -34.35 8.71
C LYS A 73 16.43 -34.86 9.56
N LEU A 74 15.39 -34.01 9.76
CA LEU A 74 14.21 -34.37 10.55
C LEU A 74 13.28 -35.25 9.73
N LYS A 75 13.35 -36.55 9.95
CA LYS A 75 12.55 -37.59 9.28
C LYS A 75 11.49 -38.15 10.23
N PHE A 76 10.29 -38.37 9.73
CA PHE A 76 9.20 -39.00 10.47
C PHE A 76 8.26 -39.74 9.52
N ARG A 77 7.48 -40.71 10.03
CA ARG A 77 6.44 -41.38 9.24
C ARG A 77 5.21 -40.49 9.18
N LEU A 78 4.77 -40.13 7.98
CA LEU A 78 3.61 -39.27 7.77
C LEU A 78 2.32 -40.11 7.80
N HIS A 79 1.47 -39.88 8.81
CA HIS A 79 0.18 -40.58 8.93
C HIS A 79 -0.98 -39.73 8.38
N LYS A 80 -1.01 -38.47 8.74
CA LYS A 80 -2.12 -37.58 8.37
C LYS A 80 -1.66 -36.14 8.15
N ILE A 81 -2.26 -35.49 7.17
CA ILE A 81 -2.13 -34.05 6.97
C ILE A 81 -3.49 -33.39 7.23
N LYS A 82 -3.52 -32.38 8.11
CA LYS A 82 -4.68 -31.52 8.33
C LYS A 82 -4.41 -30.18 7.68
N ILE A 83 -5.23 -29.81 6.71
CA ILE A 83 -5.17 -28.50 6.06
C ILE A 83 -6.29 -27.63 6.61
N SER A 84 -5.96 -26.40 7.02
CA SER A 84 -6.90 -25.43 7.59
C SER A 84 -6.75 -24.08 6.92
N GLY A 85 -7.81 -23.22 7.01
CA GLY A 85 -7.78 -21.86 6.47
C GLY A 85 -8.12 -21.74 4.99
N GLY A 86 -8.11 -22.81 4.22
CA GLY A 86 -8.49 -22.79 2.81
C GLY A 86 -9.99 -23.07 2.62
N THR A 87 -10.70 -22.16 1.95
CA THR A 87 -12.13 -22.32 1.61
C THR A 87 -12.35 -22.65 0.14
N VAL A 88 -11.35 -22.42 -0.70
CA VAL A 88 -11.45 -22.53 -2.17
C VAL A 88 -11.37 -23.98 -2.64
N PHE A 89 -10.39 -24.73 -2.13
CA PHE A 89 -10.22 -26.15 -2.46
C PHE A 89 -10.62 -27.04 -1.30
N LYS A 90 -11.38 -28.07 -1.59
CA LYS A 90 -11.68 -29.11 -0.63
C LYS A 90 -10.46 -29.99 -0.36
N ALA A 91 -10.48 -30.72 0.76
CA ALA A 91 -9.39 -31.62 1.10
C ALA A 91 -9.12 -32.67 0.00
N GLU A 92 -10.17 -33.08 -0.71
CA GLU A 92 -10.13 -34.02 -1.83
C GLU A 92 -9.33 -33.50 -3.01
N ASP A 93 -9.45 -32.19 -3.33
CA ASP A 93 -8.73 -31.53 -4.42
C ASP A 93 -7.22 -31.42 -4.15
N LEU A 94 -6.85 -31.42 -2.89
CA LEU A 94 -5.46 -31.33 -2.44
C LEU A 94 -4.83 -32.71 -2.17
N LEU A 95 -5.67 -33.74 -1.97
CA LEU A 95 -5.24 -35.10 -1.68
C LEU A 95 -4.24 -35.65 -2.72
N PRO A 96 -4.43 -35.48 -4.04
CA PRO A 96 -3.49 -36.00 -5.03
C PRO A 96 -2.05 -35.50 -4.83
N LEU A 97 -1.87 -34.32 -4.24
CA LEU A 97 -0.55 -33.73 -4.02
C LEU A 97 0.26 -34.45 -2.94
N TYR A 98 -0.41 -35.11 -2.00
CA TYR A 98 0.29 -35.74 -0.87
C TYR A 98 -0.10 -37.19 -0.57
N LYS A 99 -1.12 -37.75 -1.23
CA LYS A 99 -1.55 -39.12 -0.99
C LYS A 99 -0.42 -40.17 -1.10
N HIS A 100 0.50 -39.96 -2.04
CA HIS A 100 1.63 -40.86 -2.29
C HIS A 100 2.69 -40.80 -1.17
N ARG A 101 2.65 -39.82 -0.31
CA ARG A 101 3.55 -39.60 0.84
C ARG A 101 3.00 -40.17 2.15
N LEU A 102 1.67 -40.43 2.20
CA LEU A 102 1.03 -41.00 3.39
C LEU A 102 1.56 -42.40 3.68
N GLY A 103 1.78 -42.72 4.96
CA GLY A 103 2.33 -43.99 5.43
C GLY A 103 3.84 -44.12 5.22
N ARG A 104 4.51 -43.22 4.52
CA ARG A 104 5.95 -43.26 4.25
C ARG A 104 6.74 -42.38 5.21
N VAL A 105 8.04 -42.68 5.28
CA VAL A 105 8.99 -41.84 5.99
C VAL A 105 9.31 -40.62 5.09
N VAL A 106 9.01 -39.46 5.59
CA VAL A 106 9.25 -38.18 4.90
C VAL A 106 10.14 -37.29 5.77
N SER A 107 10.84 -36.37 5.15
CA SER A 107 11.56 -35.32 5.87
C SER A 107 10.67 -34.08 6.07
N LEU A 108 11.00 -33.24 7.02
CA LEU A 108 10.31 -31.97 7.19
C LEU A 108 10.45 -31.09 5.94
N PHE A 109 11.55 -31.22 5.21
CA PHE A 109 11.75 -30.56 3.91
C PHE A 109 10.66 -30.95 2.89
N ASN A 110 10.29 -32.24 2.82
CA ASN A 110 9.21 -32.68 1.93
C ASN A 110 7.85 -32.07 2.29
N ILE A 111 7.64 -31.71 3.55
CA ILE A 111 6.43 -31.00 3.96
C ILE A 111 6.46 -29.53 3.48
N TYR A 112 7.62 -28.88 3.51
CA TYR A 112 7.76 -27.54 2.91
C TYR A 112 7.55 -27.56 1.40
N GLU A 113 8.06 -28.56 0.69
CA GLU A 113 7.79 -28.76 -0.74
C GLU A 113 6.29 -28.92 -1.01
N LEU A 114 5.60 -29.70 -0.17
CA LEU A 114 4.15 -29.87 -0.28
C LEU A 114 3.41 -28.53 -0.05
N ALA A 115 3.81 -27.76 0.94
CA ALA A 115 3.23 -26.43 1.17
C ALA A 115 3.44 -25.49 -0.05
N ALA A 116 4.63 -25.57 -0.66
CA ALA A 116 4.92 -24.83 -1.89
C ALA A 116 4.04 -25.29 -3.07
N ALA A 117 3.84 -26.60 -3.24
CA ALA A 117 2.97 -27.16 -4.28
C ALA A 117 1.50 -26.77 -4.09
N ILE A 118 1.00 -26.75 -2.86
CA ILE A 118 -0.34 -26.26 -2.54
C ILE A 118 -0.44 -24.78 -2.88
N THR A 119 0.54 -23.96 -2.49
CA THR A 119 0.60 -22.54 -2.82
C THR A 119 0.56 -22.31 -4.34
N ALA A 120 1.32 -23.09 -5.10
CA ALA A 120 1.33 -23.03 -6.56
C ALA A 120 -0.06 -23.35 -7.15
N LYS A 121 -0.75 -24.36 -6.62
CA LYS A 121 -2.12 -24.70 -7.03
C LYS A 121 -3.10 -23.53 -6.83
N TYR A 122 -3.02 -22.85 -5.68
CA TYR A 122 -3.83 -21.67 -5.39
C TYR A 122 -3.51 -20.53 -6.37
N ARG A 123 -2.24 -20.25 -6.62
CA ARG A 123 -1.81 -19.21 -7.54
C ARG A 123 -2.27 -19.47 -8.97
N ASN A 124 -2.14 -20.70 -9.44
CA ASN A 124 -2.60 -21.10 -10.77
C ASN A 124 -4.12 -20.98 -10.94
N ALA A 125 -4.86 -21.05 -9.84
CA ALA A 125 -6.30 -20.80 -9.80
C ALA A 125 -6.66 -19.32 -9.61
N GLY A 126 -5.67 -18.39 -9.67
CA GLY A 126 -5.88 -16.95 -9.55
C GLY A 126 -5.78 -16.39 -8.12
N TYR A 127 -5.60 -17.24 -7.11
CA TYR A 127 -5.48 -16.82 -5.71
C TYR A 127 -4.03 -16.49 -5.36
N ILE A 128 -3.50 -15.43 -5.96
CA ILE A 128 -2.06 -15.05 -5.88
C ILE A 128 -1.57 -14.70 -4.47
N LEU A 129 -2.46 -14.21 -3.61
CA LEU A 129 -2.13 -13.84 -2.23
C LEU A 129 -2.18 -15.04 -1.27
N SER A 130 -2.83 -16.14 -1.66
CA SER A 130 -2.94 -17.32 -0.82
C SER A 130 -1.62 -18.08 -0.75
N LYS A 131 -1.22 -18.45 0.47
CA LYS A 131 0.00 -19.17 0.75
C LYS A 131 -0.25 -20.28 1.77
N ALA A 132 0.21 -21.48 1.49
CA ALA A 132 0.24 -22.55 2.46
C ALA A 132 1.52 -22.47 3.30
N ILE A 133 1.36 -22.49 4.61
CA ILE A 133 2.47 -22.42 5.57
C ILE A 133 2.42 -23.61 6.52
N LEU A 134 3.57 -23.96 7.05
CA LEU A 134 3.71 -24.92 8.14
C LEU A 134 3.83 -24.11 9.45
N PRO A 135 2.78 -24.03 10.28
CA PRO A 135 2.88 -23.32 11.55
C PRO A 135 3.83 -24.07 12.50
N PRO A 136 4.40 -23.38 13.51
CA PRO A 136 5.15 -24.02 14.56
C PRO A 136 4.31 -25.10 15.23
N GLN A 137 4.78 -26.34 15.23
CA GLN A 137 4.06 -27.47 15.78
C GLN A 137 5.00 -28.61 16.17
N GLU A 138 4.59 -29.39 17.13
CA GLU A 138 5.20 -30.70 17.41
C GLU A 138 4.57 -31.76 16.53
N ILE A 139 5.39 -32.50 15.80
CA ILE A 139 4.94 -33.62 14.96
C ILE A 139 4.91 -34.89 15.81
N LYS A 140 3.76 -35.13 16.46
CA LYS A 140 3.51 -36.33 17.23
C LYS A 140 2.73 -37.35 16.40
N GLY A 141 3.14 -38.62 16.39
CA GLY A 141 2.43 -39.64 15.65
C GLY A 141 2.31 -39.40 14.15
N GLY A 142 3.21 -38.59 13.54
CA GLY A 142 3.17 -38.32 12.12
C GLY A 142 1.99 -37.47 11.63
N HIS A 143 1.35 -36.73 12.52
CA HIS A 143 0.29 -35.81 12.16
C HIS A 143 0.88 -34.41 11.89
N VAL A 144 0.64 -33.88 10.71
CA VAL A 144 1.12 -32.55 10.29
C VAL A 144 -0.06 -31.65 10.01
N ARG A 145 0.01 -30.41 10.48
CA ARG A 145 -0.96 -29.36 10.17
C ARG A 145 -0.34 -28.37 9.20
N LEU A 146 -1.04 -28.07 8.11
CA LEU A 146 -0.76 -26.99 7.20
C LEU A 146 -1.85 -25.94 7.32
N GLN A 147 -1.50 -24.68 7.19
CA GLN A 147 -2.44 -23.56 7.23
C GLN A 147 -2.33 -22.77 5.94
N ILE A 148 -3.49 -22.41 5.37
CA ILE A 148 -3.61 -21.54 4.21
C ILE A 148 -3.98 -20.14 4.72
N ILE A 149 -3.24 -19.13 4.29
CA ILE A 149 -3.42 -17.72 4.60
C ILE A 149 -3.56 -16.91 3.34
#